data_e061e1f31110d84ae6cf706b8b8bd205
#
_entry.id   e061e1f31110d84ae6cf706b8b8bd205
#
_cell.length_a   1.000
_cell.length_b   1.000
_cell.length_c   1.000
_cell.angle_alpha   90.00
_cell.angle_beta   90.00
_cell.angle_gamma   90.00
#
_symmetry.space_group_name_H-M   'P 1'
#
loop_
_entity.id
_entity.type
_entity.pdbx_description
1 polymer ?
#
loop_
_entity_poly.entity_id
_entity_poly.type
_entity_poly.pdbx_seq_one_letter_code
_entity_poly.pdbx_strand_id
1 'polypeptide(L)'
;VGRRNKAYYKDLHQQAYDKLVGMQAFGESKRAAVAAGTDKEKIFSFNTYKSYWKHTKYFIQYIKEHHPECTTLKSARKYVNEWLQARADQGLSAWTVQLEAKAMGKLYGISPDDENYFKPPRRNREDIKRSRGDRVRDRHFSKTNNDELVKFCKGTGLRRRELAELRGKDLVT
;
A
#
# COMPACT_ATOMS: atom_id res chain seq x y z
N VAL A 1 -29.33 28.66 -30.37
CA VAL A 1 -27.93 28.35 -30.00
C VAL A 1 -28.00 27.55 -28.70
N GLY A 2 -27.90 26.18 -28.80
CA GLY A 2 -27.99 25.28 -27.68
C GLY A 2 -26.82 25.56 -26.68
N ARG A 3 -27.12 25.81 -25.40
CA ARG A 3 -26.15 25.81 -24.34
C ARG A 3 -25.50 24.42 -24.34
N ARG A 4 -24.24 24.30 -24.80
CA ARG A 4 -23.42 23.12 -24.53
C ARG A 4 -23.35 23.02 -23.01
N ASN A 5 -23.97 21.97 -22.43
CA ASN A 5 -23.71 21.59 -21.05
C ASN A 5 -22.20 21.50 -20.91
N LYS A 6 -21.58 22.41 -20.13
CA LYS A 6 -20.19 22.25 -19.75
C LYS A 6 -20.09 20.88 -19.10
N ALA A 7 -19.47 19.93 -19.79
CA ALA A 7 -19.18 18.65 -19.19
C ALA A 7 -18.49 18.92 -17.86
N TYR A 8 -19.05 18.44 -16.76
CA TYR A 8 -18.50 18.63 -15.43
C TYR A 8 -17.17 17.84 -15.40
N TYR A 9 -16.08 18.54 -15.65
CA TYR A 9 -14.75 17.94 -15.61
C TYR A 9 -14.42 17.65 -14.16
N LYS A 10 -14.44 16.36 -13.82
CA LYS A 10 -13.94 15.89 -12.53
C LYS A 10 -12.46 16.24 -12.45
N ASP A 11 -12.02 16.84 -11.36
CA ASP A 11 -10.61 17.08 -11.12
C ASP A 11 -9.84 15.74 -10.96
N LEU A 12 -8.50 15.80 -11.00
CA LEU A 12 -7.67 14.60 -10.87
C LEU A 12 -7.96 13.80 -9.59
N HIS A 13 -8.28 14.49 -8.50
CA HIS A 13 -8.59 13.86 -7.23
C HIS A 13 -9.88 13.04 -7.34
N GLN A 14 -10.94 13.61 -7.92
CA GLN A 14 -12.20 12.92 -8.10
C GLN A 14 -12.09 11.76 -9.10
N GLN A 15 -11.33 11.94 -10.19
CA GLN A 15 -11.08 10.87 -11.16
C GLN A 15 -10.40 9.66 -10.49
N ALA A 16 -9.38 9.91 -9.67
CA ALA A 16 -8.65 8.85 -8.97
C ALA A 16 -9.49 8.20 -7.87
N TYR A 17 -10.26 9.00 -7.14
CA TYR A 17 -11.18 8.50 -6.12
C TYR A 17 -12.20 7.55 -6.71
N ASP A 18 -12.92 7.97 -7.76
CA ASP A 18 -13.94 7.16 -8.41
C ASP A 18 -13.34 5.85 -8.94
N LYS A 19 -12.14 5.92 -9.52
CA LYS A 19 -11.46 4.74 -10.03
C LYS A 19 -11.10 3.73 -8.92
N LEU A 20 -10.51 4.19 -7.81
CA LEU A 20 -10.15 3.32 -6.70
C LEU A 20 -11.37 2.79 -5.94
N VAL A 21 -12.43 3.58 -5.83
CA VAL A 21 -13.72 3.13 -5.25
C VAL A 21 -14.33 2.03 -6.12
N GLY A 22 -14.34 2.20 -7.44
CA GLY A 22 -14.84 1.18 -8.37
C GLY A 22 -14.08 -0.14 -8.32
N MET A 23 -12.85 -0.15 -7.78
CA MET A 23 -12.04 -1.37 -7.60
C MET A 23 -12.29 -2.09 -6.27
N GLN A 24 -13.12 -1.55 -5.38
CA GLN A 24 -13.36 -2.17 -4.07
C GLN A 24 -14.10 -3.50 -4.22
N ALA A 25 -13.52 -4.55 -3.65
CA ALA A 25 -14.04 -5.91 -3.63
C ALA A 25 -13.84 -6.51 -2.24
N PHE A 26 -14.26 -5.76 -1.21
CA PHE A 26 -14.06 -6.16 0.19
C PHE A 26 -14.91 -7.37 0.52
N GLY A 27 -14.28 -8.37 1.15
CA GLY A 27 -14.93 -9.63 1.49
C GLY A 27 -14.86 -10.69 0.38
N GLU A 28 -14.49 -10.32 -0.86
CA GLU A 28 -14.27 -11.31 -1.91
C GLU A 28 -12.95 -12.09 -1.71
N SER A 29 -12.91 -13.34 -2.19
CA SER A 29 -11.72 -14.16 -2.15
C SER A 29 -10.68 -13.68 -3.17
N LYS A 30 -9.55 -13.16 -2.68
CA LYS A 30 -8.42 -12.80 -3.55
C LYS A 30 -7.92 -14.03 -4.34
N ARG A 31 -7.89 -15.22 -3.72
CA ARG A 31 -7.43 -16.43 -4.38
C ARG A 31 -8.32 -16.81 -5.57
N ALA A 32 -9.64 -16.71 -5.40
CA ALA A 32 -10.58 -16.95 -6.49
C ALA A 32 -10.42 -15.93 -7.63
N ALA A 33 -10.23 -14.66 -7.29
CA ALA A 33 -10.01 -13.61 -8.28
C ALA A 33 -8.69 -13.78 -9.06
N VAL A 34 -7.61 -14.24 -8.40
CA VAL A 34 -6.33 -14.58 -9.05
C VAL A 34 -6.54 -15.75 -10.02
N ALA A 35 -7.25 -16.82 -9.61
CA ALA A 35 -7.57 -17.95 -10.48
C ALA A 35 -8.41 -17.52 -11.70
N ALA A 36 -9.29 -16.54 -11.54
CA ALA A 36 -10.11 -15.98 -12.61
C ALA A 36 -9.41 -14.87 -13.43
N GLY A 37 -8.18 -14.47 -13.08
CA GLY A 37 -7.43 -13.39 -13.75
C GLY A 37 -8.00 -11.98 -13.54
N THR A 38 -8.90 -11.78 -12.55
CA THR A 38 -9.58 -10.50 -12.29
C THR A 38 -8.99 -9.71 -11.11
N ASP A 39 -7.95 -10.21 -10.48
CA ASP A 39 -7.34 -9.61 -9.29
C ASP A 39 -6.68 -8.25 -9.55
N LYS A 40 -6.23 -8.02 -10.80
CA LYS A 40 -5.60 -6.76 -11.20
C LYS A 40 -6.55 -5.55 -11.04
N GLU A 41 -7.85 -5.76 -11.20
CA GLU A 41 -8.88 -4.73 -11.17
C GLU A 41 -9.56 -4.59 -9.79
N LYS A 42 -9.17 -5.39 -8.79
CA LYS A 42 -9.85 -5.47 -7.50
C LYS A 42 -8.94 -5.12 -6.32
N ILE A 43 -9.52 -4.49 -5.31
CA ILE A 43 -8.89 -4.18 -4.01
C ILE A 43 -9.69 -4.89 -2.92
N PHE A 44 -9.11 -5.93 -2.33
CA PHE A 44 -9.80 -6.88 -1.42
C PHE A 44 -9.81 -6.44 0.04
N SER A 45 -9.08 -5.41 0.43
CA SER A 45 -8.93 -4.99 1.82
C SER A 45 -9.06 -3.49 1.96
N PHE A 46 -9.86 -3.06 2.94
CA PHE A 46 -10.01 -1.65 3.28
C PHE A 46 -8.68 -0.97 3.64
N ASN A 47 -7.79 -1.68 4.34
CA ASN A 47 -6.47 -1.13 4.66
C ASN A 47 -5.60 -0.93 3.42
N THR A 48 -5.69 -1.85 2.44
CA THR A 48 -5.02 -1.69 1.15
C THR A 48 -5.57 -0.50 0.37
N TYR A 49 -6.91 -0.35 0.34
CA TYR A 49 -7.56 0.81 -0.27
C TYR A 49 -7.11 2.12 0.37
N LYS A 50 -7.15 2.22 1.71
CA LYS A 50 -6.67 3.41 2.44
C LYS A 50 -5.22 3.75 2.10
N SER A 51 -4.37 2.74 2.05
CA SER A 51 -2.95 2.91 1.74
C SER A 51 -2.78 3.41 0.30
N TYR A 52 -3.42 2.78 -0.68
CA TYR A 52 -3.31 3.19 -2.08
C TYR A 52 -3.91 4.59 -2.30
N TRP A 53 -5.05 4.90 -1.69
CA TRP A 53 -5.63 6.23 -1.74
C TRP A 53 -4.70 7.31 -1.17
N LYS A 54 -4.06 7.03 -0.03
CA LYS A 54 -3.07 7.94 0.57
C LYS A 54 -1.94 8.28 -0.41
N HIS A 55 -1.33 7.27 -1.01
CA HIS A 55 -0.20 7.46 -1.93
C HIS A 55 -0.64 8.07 -3.27
N THR A 56 -1.83 7.75 -3.74
CA THR A 56 -2.44 8.40 -4.91
C THR A 56 -2.63 9.89 -4.69
N LYS A 57 -3.05 10.32 -3.49
CA LYS A 57 -3.15 11.76 -3.18
C LYS A 57 -1.80 12.47 -3.25
N TYR A 58 -0.72 11.84 -2.81
CA TYR A 58 0.63 12.43 -2.92
C TYR A 58 1.05 12.60 -4.38
N PHE A 59 0.75 11.63 -5.22
CA PHE A 59 1.00 11.74 -6.66
C PHE A 59 0.17 12.88 -7.28
N ILE A 60 -1.12 12.97 -6.98
CA ILE A 60 -1.98 14.04 -7.49
C ILE A 60 -1.48 15.42 -7.04
N GLN A 61 -1.04 15.53 -5.80
CA GLN A 61 -0.46 16.77 -5.28
C GLN A 61 0.80 17.15 -6.08
N TYR A 62 1.70 16.20 -6.32
CA TYR A 62 2.87 16.40 -7.16
C TYR A 62 2.50 16.89 -8.57
N ILE A 63 1.52 16.27 -9.22
CA ILE A 63 1.04 16.69 -10.53
C ILE A 63 0.49 18.12 -10.51
N LYS A 64 -0.29 18.47 -9.48
CA LYS A 64 -0.83 19.82 -9.35
C LYS A 64 0.27 20.90 -9.17
N GLU A 65 1.37 20.55 -8.51
CA GLU A 65 2.48 21.46 -8.23
C GLU A 65 3.44 21.61 -9.42
N HIS A 66 3.74 20.50 -10.12
CA HIS A 66 4.80 20.48 -11.14
C HIS A 66 4.26 20.42 -12.58
N HIS A 67 3.03 19.92 -12.76
CA HIS A 67 2.40 19.68 -14.07
C HIS A 67 0.94 20.15 -14.08
N PRO A 68 0.65 21.44 -13.80
CA PRO A 68 -0.73 21.95 -13.67
C PRO A 68 -1.55 21.82 -14.97
N GLU A 69 -0.89 21.66 -16.11
CA GLU A 69 -1.53 21.40 -17.39
C GLU A 69 -2.22 20.03 -17.46
N CYS A 70 -1.84 19.09 -16.56
CA CYS A 70 -2.41 17.75 -16.52
C CYS A 70 -3.75 17.75 -15.79
N THR A 71 -4.84 17.66 -16.55
CA THR A 71 -6.21 17.64 -16.00
C THR A 71 -6.82 16.24 -15.95
N THR A 72 -6.17 15.23 -16.53
CA THR A 72 -6.67 13.86 -16.58
C THR A 72 -5.65 12.86 -16.05
N LEU A 73 -6.13 11.74 -15.46
CA LEU A 73 -5.24 10.63 -15.04
C LEU A 73 -4.42 10.08 -16.21
N LYS A 74 -5.00 10.06 -17.42
CA LYS A 74 -4.31 9.58 -18.62
C LYS A 74 -3.09 10.45 -18.94
N SER A 75 -3.22 11.77 -18.89
CA SER A 75 -2.09 12.70 -19.12
C SER A 75 -1.05 12.67 -17.99
N ALA A 76 -1.49 12.44 -16.75
CA ALA A 76 -0.61 12.37 -15.60
C ALA A 76 0.26 11.10 -15.57
N ARG A 77 -0.16 9.99 -16.23
CA ARG A 77 0.54 8.70 -16.21
C ARG A 77 2.02 8.79 -16.57
N LYS A 78 2.37 9.60 -17.55
CA LYS A 78 3.76 9.75 -18.04
C LYS A 78 4.74 10.26 -16.96
N TYR A 79 4.22 10.95 -15.95
CA TYR A 79 5.02 11.54 -14.87
C TYR A 79 5.16 10.62 -13.63
N VAL A 80 4.60 9.40 -13.65
CA VAL A 80 4.70 8.51 -12.49
C VAL A 80 6.14 8.13 -12.17
N ASN A 81 6.97 7.81 -13.19
CA ASN A 81 8.38 7.46 -12.95
C ASN A 81 9.19 8.66 -12.44
N GLU A 82 8.92 9.86 -12.95
CA GLU A 82 9.52 11.11 -12.48
C GLU A 82 9.18 11.34 -11.00
N TRP A 83 7.90 11.21 -10.64
CA TRP A 83 7.46 11.33 -9.25
C TRP A 83 8.11 10.29 -8.33
N LEU A 84 8.17 9.01 -8.75
CA LEU A 84 8.82 7.96 -7.97
C LEU A 84 10.31 8.22 -7.77
N GLN A 85 11.00 8.77 -8.78
CA GLN A 85 12.38 9.19 -8.65
C GLN A 85 12.52 10.35 -7.66
N ALA A 86 11.70 11.39 -7.78
CA ALA A 86 11.69 12.50 -6.83
C ALA A 86 11.45 12.03 -5.39
N ARG A 87 10.60 11.01 -5.18
CA ARG A 87 10.36 10.42 -3.87
C ARG A 87 11.61 9.67 -3.34
N ALA A 88 12.32 8.98 -4.23
CA ALA A 88 13.59 8.32 -3.87
C ALA A 88 14.68 9.36 -3.52
N ASP A 89 14.77 10.43 -4.29
CA ASP A 89 15.75 11.52 -4.08
C ASP A 89 15.48 12.30 -2.78
N GLN A 90 14.23 12.36 -2.33
CA GLN A 90 13.83 12.86 -1.01
C GLN A 90 14.29 11.95 0.16
N GLY A 91 14.96 10.84 -0.13
CA GLY A 91 15.44 9.89 0.88
C GLY A 91 14.36 8.98 1.47
N LEU A 92 13.19 8.83 0.81
CA LEU A 92 12.21 7.86 1.25
C LEU A 92 12.73 6.44 1.08
N SER A 93 12.35 5.57 2.04
CA SER A 93 12.78 4.18 1.96
C SER A 93 12.29 3.49 0.68
N ALA A 94 13.10 2.59 0.12
CA ALA A 94 12.75 1.81 -1.06
C ALA A 94 11.41 1.03 -0.88
N TRP A 95 11.07 0.65 0.36
CA TRP A 95 9.77 0.05 0.69
C TRP A 95 8.60 1.01 0.45
N THR A 96 8.77 2.28 0.84
CA THR A 96 7.75 3.31 0.63
C THR A 96 7.57 3.57 -0.86
N VAL A 97 8.67 3.79 -1.58
CA VAL A 97 8.63 4.06 -3.03
C VAL A 97 8.03 2.87 -3.81
N GLN A 98 8.35 1.64 -3.41
CA GLN A 98 7.72 0.46 -4.02
C GLN A 98 6.23 0.33 -3.68
N LEU A 99 5.79 0.75 -2.49
CA LEU A 99 4.37 0.79 -2.16
C LEU A 99 3.65 1.86 -3.01
N GLU A 100 4.29 3.00 -3.22
CA GLU A 100 3.82 4.06 -4.11
C GLU A 100 3.72 3.57 -5.57
N ALA A 101 4.73 2.86 -6.07
CA ALA A 101 4.69 2.23 -7.39
C ALA A 101 3.55 1.21 -7.51
N LYS A 102 3.28 0.40 -6.47
CA LYS A 102 2.16 -0.53 -6.45
C LYS A 102 0.80 0.19 -6.44
N ALA A 103 0.69 1.31 -5.73
CA ALA A 103 -0.52 2.13 -5.75
C ALA A 103 -0.78 2.69 -7.15
N MET A 104 0.28 3.18 -7.82
CA MET A 104 0.20 3.64 -9.21
C MET A 104 -0.10 2.50 -10.19
N GLY A 105 0.55 1.34 -10.01
CA GLY A 105 0.24 0.15 -10.81
C GLY A 105 -1.23 -0.22 -10.73
N LYS A 106 -1.80 -0.21 -9.51
CA LYS A 106 -3.24 -0.46 -9.33
C LYS A 106 -4.10 0.65 -9.96
N LEU A 107 -3.74 1.92 -9.76
CA LEU A 107 -4.48 3.05 -10.36
C LEU A 107 -4.50 2.99 -11.89
N TYR A 108 -3.43 2.55 -12.53
CA TYR A 108 -3.30 2.51 -13.99
C TYR A 108 -3.55 1.12 -14.61
N GLY A 109 -3.85 0.11 -13.80
CA GLY A 109 -4.11 -1.26 -14.27
C GLY A 109 -2.84 -1.96 -14.79
N ILE A 110 -1.66 -1.62 -14.25
CA ILE A 110 -0.37 -2.17 -14.66
C ILE A 110 0.14 -3.11 -13.58
N SER A 111 0.47 -4.34 -13.97
CA SER A 111 1.08 -5.34 -13.08
C SER A 111 2.59 -5.11 -12.91
N PRO A 112 3.18 -5.51 -11.77
CA PRO A 112 4.64 -5.52 -11.61
C PRO A 112 5.38 -6.35 -12.65
N ASP A 113 4.71 -7.32 -13.27
CA ASP A 113 5.29 -8.21 -14.30
C ASP A 113 5.16 -7.62 -15.71
N ASP A 114 4.45 -6.52 -15.88
CA ASP A 114 4.30 -5.86 -17.17
C ASP A 114 5.58 -5.08 -17.54
N GLU A 115 6.02 -5.13 -18.78
CA GLU A 115 7.20 -4.40 -19.28
C GLU A 115 7.11 -2.88 -19.03
N ASN A 116 5.88 -2.35 -19.08
CA ASN A 116 5.57 -0.94 -18.84
C ASN A 116 5.35 -0.60 -17.36
N TYR A 117 5.73 -1.50 -16.43
CA TYR A 117 5.63 -1.22 -15.01
C TYR A 117 6.62 -0.14 -14.59
N PHE A 118 6.25 0.62 -13.59
CA PHE A 118 7.07 1.68 -13.02
C PHE A 118 8.32 1.09 -12.35
N LYS A 119 9.45 1.80 -12.45
CA LYS A 119 10.76 1.34 -11.98
C LYS A 119 11.13 1.91 -10.60
N PRO A 120 10.56 1.39 -9.51
CA PRO A 120 10.96 1.81 -8.17
C PRO A 120 12.36 1.29 -7.83
N PRO A 121 13.09 1.94 -6.92
CA PRO A 121 14.41 1.51 -6.49
C PRO A 121 14.36 0.10 -5.88
N ARG A 122 15.44 -0.65 -6.03
CA ARG A 122 15.59 -1.99 -5.44
C ARG A 122 15.57 -1.90 -3.91
N ARG A 123 14.98 -2.87 -3.27
CA ARG A 123 15.02 -3.01 -1.80
C ARG A 123 16.31 -3.71 -1.38
N ASN A 124 17.13 -3.05 -0.60
CA ASN A 124 18.27 -3.68 0.04
C ASN A 124 17.98 -3.82 1.54
N ARG A 125 18.32 -4.99 2.12
CA ARG A 125 18.13 -5.22 3.56
C ARG A 125 18.95 -4.26 4.43
N GLU A 126 20.09 -3.86 3.95
CA GLU A 126 21.03 -2.95 4.61
C GLU A 126 20.43 -1.54 4.77
N ASP A 127 19.56 -1.13 3.84
CA ASP A 127 18.87 0.17 3.89
C ASP A 127 17.71 0.22 4.92
N ILE A 128 17.42 -0.88 5.61
CA ILE A 128 16.35 -0.93 6.61
C ILE A 128 16.81 -0.21 7.89
N LYS A 129 16.76 1.10 7.87
CA LYS A 129 16.86 1.94 9.06
C LYS A 129 15.54 1.87 9.84
N ARG A 130 15.28 0.75 10.49
CA ARG A 130 14.22 0.71 11.48
C ARG A 130 14.71 1.49 12.69
N SER A 131 14.31 2.74 12.82
CA SER A 131 14.32 3.40 14.11
C SER A 131 13.29 2.70 15.00
N ARG A 132 13.67 1.55 15.51
CA ARG A 132 13.07 1.09 16.73
C ARG A 132 13.76 1.98 17.77
N GLY A 133 13.08 3.05 18.19
CA GLY A 133 13.44 3.74 19.40
C GLY A 133 13.70 2.71 20.51
N ASP A 134 14.44 3.06 21.51
CA ASP A 134 14.70 2.16 22.65
C ASP A 134 13.42 1.44 23.00
N ARG A 135 13.47 0.11 22.94
CA ARG A 135 12.29 -0.68 23.27
C ARG A 135 11.92 -0.29 24.70
N VAL A 136 10.72 0.23 24.87
CA VAL A 136 10.14 0.35 26.19
C VAL A 136 10.17 -1.06 26.78
N ARG A 137 11.21 -1.34 27.57
CA ARG A 137 11.32 -2.60 28.31
C ARG A 137 10.37 -2.45 29.49
N ASP A 138 9.41 -3.33 29.57
CA ASP A 138 8.71 -3.53 30.83
C ASP A 138 9.77 -3.84 31.90
N ARG A 139 9.96 -2.90 32.82
CA ARG A 139 10.96 -3.01 33.90
C ARG A 139 10.64 -4.19 34.82
N HIS A 140 9.40 -4.63 34.85
CA HIS A 140 8.90 -5.75 35.64
C HIS A 140 8.94 -7.09 34.90
N PHE A 141 9.22 -7.10 33.59
CA PHE A 141 9.32 -8.33 32.82
C PHE A 141 10.67 -9.00 32.98
N SER A 142 10.70 -10.11 33.72
CA SER A 142 11.86 -11.00 33.79
C SER A 142 11.75 -12.12 32.78
N LYS A 143 12.73 -12.24 31.87
CA LYS A 143 12.81 -13.36 30.95
C LYS A 143 12.97 -14.69 31.63
N THR A 144 13.72 -14.72 32.75
CA THR A 144 13.98 -15.93 33.53
C THR A 144 12.69 -16.44 34.18
N ASN A 145 11.90 -15.52 34.76
CA ASN A 145 10.64 -15.89 35.41
C ASN A 145 9.52 -16.25 34.38
N ASN A 146 9.69 -15.88 33.11
CA ASN A 146 8.73 -16.14 32.05
C ASN A 146 9.35 -16.98 30.92
N ASP A 147 10.35 -17.82 31.22
CA ASP A 147 11.12 -18.55 30.20
C ASP A 147 10.23 -19.46 29.35
N GLU A 148 9.29 -20.17 29.94
CA GLU A 148 8.34 -21.02 29.24
C GLU A 148 7.46 -20.22 28.27
N LEU A 149 6.93 -19.08 28.71
CA LEU A 149 6.16 -18.16 27.85
C LEU A 149 7.02 -17.64 26.70
N VAL A 150 8.28 -17.29 26.97
CA VAL A 150 9.20 -16.81 25.93
C VAL A 150 9.52 -17.91 24.92
N LYS A 151 9.74 -19.15 25.39
CA LYS A 151 9.95 -20.33 24.53
C LYS A 151 8.73 -20.62 23.68
N PHE A 152 7.54 -20.60 24.26
CA PHE A 152 6.27 -20.77 23.57
C PHE A 152 6.10 -19.71 22.46
N CYS A 153 6.25 -18.44 22.78
CA CYS A 153 6.14 -17.36 21.81
C CYS A 153 7.17 -17.46 20.68
N LYS A 154 8.38 -17.92 20.96
CA LYS A 154 9.42 -18.14 19.95
C LYS A 154 9.13 -19.36 19.09
N GLY A 155 8.67 -20.44 19.70
CA GLY A 155 8.36 -21.71 19.00
C GLY A 155 7.15 -21.59 18.07
N THR A 156 6.10 -20.91 18.54
CA THR A 156 4.84 -20.78 17.75
C THR A 156 4.91 -19.67 16.71
N GLY A 157 5.74 -18.66 16.90
CA GLY A 157 5.78 -17.48 16.01
C GLY A 157 4.48 -16.67 15.95
N LEU A 158 3.55 -16.88 16.90
CA LEU A 158 2.27 -16.19 16.94
C LEU A 158 2.44 -14.67 17.07
N ARG A 159 1.57 -13.93 16.43
CA ARG A 159 1.53 -12.47 16.55
C ARG A 159 0.92 -12.09 17.90
N ARG A 160 1.26 -10.90 18.39
CA ARG A 160 0.77 -10.39 19.69
C ARG A 160 -0.76 -10.52 19.86
N ARG A 161 -1.52 -10.25 18.81
CA ARG A 161 -2.98 -10.36 18.83
C ARG A 161 -3.44 -11.82 18.93
N GLU A 162 -2.82 -12.70 18.17
CA GLU A 162 -3.10 -14.13 18.19
C GLU A 162 -2.80 -14.74 19.58
N LEU A 163 -1.70 -14.29 20.20
CA LEU A 163 -1.36 -14.68 21.58
C LEU A 163 -2.39 -14.18 22.61
N ALA A 164 -2.90 -12.97 22.43
CA ALA A 164 -3.88 -12.39 23.36
C ALA A 164 -5.27 -13.06 23.24
N GLU A 165 -5.59 -13.64 22.10
CA GLU A 165 -6.85 -14.32 21.80
C GLU A 165 -6.76 -15.84 22.06
N LEU A 166 -5.55 -16.39 22.29
CA LEU A 166 -5.32 -17.83 22.47
C LEU A 166 -6.00 -18.34 23.74
N ARG A 167 -6.70 -19.46 23.62
CA ARG A 167 -7.41 -20.14 24.72
C ARG A 167 -6.89 -21.56 24.86
N GLY A 168 -7.02 -22.15 26.05
CA GLY A 168 -6.58 -23.53 26.30
C GLY A 168 -7.15 -24.57 25.33
N LYS A 169 -8.37 -24.37 24.84
CA LYS A 169 -9.01 -25.23 23.81
C LYS A 169 -8.34 -25.20 22.45
N ASP A 170 -7.54 -24.17 22.18
CA ASP A 170 -6.82 -24.01 20.90
C ASP A 170 -5.46 -24.74 20.91
N LEU A 171 -5.08 -25.28 22.09
CA LEU A 171 -3.91 -26.11 22.28
C LEU A 171 -4.33 -27.59 22.12
N VAL A 172 -4.08 -28.17 20.97
CA VAL A 172 -4.27 -29.60 20.73
C VAL A 172 -3.00 -30.32 21.16
N THR A 173 -3.12 -31.25 22.10
CA THR A 173 -2.05 -32.15 22.52
C THR A 173 -1.96 -33.34 21.58
#